data_4d31d55110c5ade93511ae4edede2066
#
_entry.id   4d31d55110c5ade93511ae4edede2066
#
_cell.length_a   1.000
_cell.length_b   1.000
_cell.length_c   1.000
_cell.angle_alpha   90.00
_cell.angle_beta   90.00
_cell.angle_gamma   90.00
#
_symmetry.space_group_name_H-M   'P 1'
#
loop_
_entity.id
_entity.type
_entity.pdbx_description
1 polymer ?
#
loop_
_entity_poly.entity_id
_entity_poly.type
_entity_poly.pdbx_seq_one_letter_code
_entity_poly.pdbx_strand_id
1 'polypeptide(L)'
;MSITQRNNIQISGSGKRTMVLAHGFGCDQSMWRLLAPPFHGDYRTVLFDHVGSGSSDLAAYDFDKYNSLEGYADDLLEIIREVGEEPVVFVGHSVSAMIGLIASLKAPDLFAAHIMVGPSPCYVNDGDYVGGFTRADIEDLLRTLESNYLGWSSNMAPAIMGAPEQPELGVELTNSFCRTDPEIAAHFARATFLSDHRALLPRSRTPTLILQCSDDIIAPRAVGDYMHRMMPASTLQVIENVGHCPHLSAPGASFAAMSEFLAPMSL
;
A
#
# COMPACT_ATOMS: atom_id res chain seq x y z
N MET A 1 0.32 -0.21 -25.94
CA MET A 1 -0.30 -1.07 -24.90
C MET A 1 -1.29 -0.23 -24.14
N SER A 2 -2.47 -0.78 -23.77
CA SER A 2 -3.44 -0.08 -22.93
C SER A 2 -2.98 -0.08 -21.46
N ILE A 3 -3.45 0.90 -20.67
CA ILE A 3 -3.19 0.98 -19.22
C ILE A 3 -3.72 -0.28 -18.53
N THR A 4 -4.90 -0.75 -18.94
CA THR A 4 -5.51 -2.00 -18.44
C THR A 4 -4.58 -3.21 -18.60
N GLN A 5 -3.92 -3.36 -19.74
CA GLN A 5 -2.97 -4.46 -19.97
C GLN A 5 -1.66 -4.25 -19.21
N ARG A 6 -1.12 -3.02 -19.24
CA ARG A 6 0.14 -2.69 -18.54
C ARG A 6 0.07 -3.03 -17.05
N ASN A 7 -1.04 -2.64 -16.41
CA ASN A 7 -1.23 -2.78 -14.97
C ASN A 7 -2.14 -3.95 -14.57
N ASN A 8 -2.48 -4.86 -15.49
CA ASN A 8 -3.35 -6.00 -15.20
C ASN A 8 -4.62 -5.61 -14.43
N ILE A 9 -5.34 -4.57 -14.88
CA ILE A 9 -6.50 -4.03 -14.16
C ILE A 9 -7.65 -5.04 -14.16
N GLN A 10 -8.20 -5.30 -12.97
CA GLN A 10 -9.36 -6.14 -12.73
C GLN A 10 -10.48 -5.29 -12.09
N ILE A 11 -11.68 -5.35 -12.66
CA ILE A 11 -12.83 -4.60 -12.15
C ILE A 11 -13.92 -5.58 -11.72
N SER A 12 -14.45 -5.39 -10.51
CA SER A 12 -15.50 -6.20 -9.92
C SER A 12 -16.49 -5.33 -9.14
N GLY A 13 -17.65 -5.89 -8.82
CA GLY A 13 -18.71 -5.17 -8.10
C GLY A 13 -19.63 -4.39 -9.03
N SER A 14 -20.80 -4.02 -8.49
CA SER A 14 -21.92 -3.37 -9.21
C SER A 14 -22.29 -2.00 -8.66
N GLY A 15 -21.58 -1.54 -7.63
CA GLY A 15 -21.79 -0.21 -7.04
C GLY A 15 -21.48 0.92 -8.01
N LYS A 16 -22.07 2.08 -7.77
CA LYS A 16 -21.87 3.26 -8.62
C LYS A 16 -20.54 3.96 -8.33
N ARG A 17 -20.09 3.92 -7.08
CA ARG A 17 -18.85 4.56 -6.64
C ARG A 17 -17.65 3.68 -6.96
N THR A 18 -16.52 4.27 -7.28
CA THR A 18 -15.29 3.53 -7.59
C THR A 18 -14.35 3.50 -6.38
N MET A 19 -13.88 2.28 -6.04
CA MET A 19 -12.85 2.05 -5.04
C MET A 19 -11.63 1.42 -5.73
N VAL A 20 -10.49 2.09 -5.70
CA VAL A 20 -9.23 1.64 -6.30
C VAL A 20 -8.32 1.11 -5.19
N LEU A 21 -7.87 -0.13 -5.29
CA LEU A 21 -7.05 -0.78 -4.27
C LEU A 21 -5.66 -1.13 -4.83
N ALA A 22 -4.62 -0.63 -4.16
CA ALA A 22 -3.23 -0.80 -4.54
C ALA A 22 -2.45 -1.60 -3.49
N HIS A 23 -1.80 -2.67 -3.92
CA HIS A 23 -1.02 -3.58 -3.06
C HIS A 23 0.31 -2.97 -2.60
N GLY A 24 0.95 -3.59 -1.60
CA GLY A 24 2.24 -3.21 -1.07
C GLY A 24 3.43 -3.80 -1.84
N PHE A 25 4.65 -3.50 -1.36
CA PHE A 25 5.90 -4.04 -1.87
C PHE A 25 5.89 -5.58 -1.87
N GLY A 26 6.38 -6.19 -2.96
CA GLY A 26 6.49 -7.64 -3.11
C GLY A 26 5.16 -8.39 -3.26
N CYS A 27 4.04 -7.66 -3.30
CA CYS A 27 2.69 -8.20 -3.42
C CYS A 27 2.14 -8.07 -4.85
N ASP A 28 0.93 -8.57 -5.04
CA ASP A 28 0.08 -8.34 -6.19
C ASP A 28 -1.38 -8.11 -5.75
N GLN A 29 -2.26 -7.81 -6.68
CA GLN A 29 -3.66 -7.49 -6.39
C GLN A 29 -4.44 -8.61 -5.68
N SER A 30 -3.98 -9.87 -5.72
CA SER A 30 -4.63 -10.98 -5.04
C SER A 30 -4.67 -10.82 -3.51
N MET A 31 -3.80 -9.95 -2.96
CA MET A 31 -3.78 -9.61 -1.54
C MET A 31 -5.09 -8.98 -1.05
N TRP A 32 -5.92 -8.45 -1.95
CA TRP A 32 -7.22 -7.84 -1.64
C TRP A 32 -8.39 -8.81 -1.64
N ARG A 33 -8.17 -10.11 -1.95
CA ARG A 33 -9.21 -11.13 -2.15
C ARG A 33 -10.20 -11.32 -0.99
N LEU A 34 -9.76 -11.05 0.26
CA LEU A 34 -10.61 -11.16 1.45
C LEU A 34 -11.31 -9.84 1.81
N LEU A 35 -10.71 -8.71 1.44
CA LEU A 35 -11.21 -7.39 1.82
C LEU A 35 -12.07 -6.72 0.73
N ALA A 36 -11.79 -6.94 -0.57
CA ALA A 36 -12.52 -6.28 -1.65
C ALA A 36 -13.96 -6.80 -1.84
N PRO A 37 -14.26 -8.12 -1.80
CA PRO A 37 -15.59 -8.64 -2.10
C PRO A 37 -16.73 -8.07 -1.24
N PRO A 38 -16.59 -7.85 0.08
CA PRO A 38 -17.63 -7.22 0.89
C PRO A 38 -18.09 -5.83 0.40
N PHE A 39 -17.24 -5.10 -0.35
CA PHE A 39 -17.58 -3.79 -0.91
C PHE A 39 -18.29 -3.84 -2.26
N HIS A 40 -18.39 -5.00 -2.93
CA HIS A 40 -18.92 -5.12 -4.30
C HIS A 40 -20.38 -4.68 -4.47
N GLY A 41 -21.16 -4.64 -3.38
CA GLY A 41 -22.55 -4.15 -3.40
C GLY A 41 -22.61 -2.62 -3.57
N ASP A 42 -21.72 -1.90 -2.91
CA ASP A 42 -21.72 -0.45 -2.84
C ASP A 42 -20.70 0.21 -3.79
N TYR A 43 -19.65 -0.54 -4.15
CA TYR A 43 -18.55 -0.05 -4.96
C TYR A 43 -18.29 -0.93 -6.19
N ARG A 44 -17.85 -0.27 -7.25
CA ARG A 44 -17.07 -0.87 -8.32
C ARG A 44 -15.62 -0.89 -7.87
N THR A 45 -15.10 -2.06 -7.50
CA THR A 45 -13.72 -2.22 -7.04
C THR A 45 -12.78 -2.41 -8.22
N VAL A 46 -11.69 -1.65 -8.24
CA VAL A 46 -10.63 -1.70 -9.23
C VAL A 46 -9.35 -2.17 -8.55
N LEU A 47 -8.91 -3.36 -8.91
CA LEU A 47 -7.64 -3.94 -8.48
C LEU A 47 -6.63 -3.82 -9.62
N PHE A 48 -5.38 -3.62 -9.32
CA PHE A 48 -4.32 -3.57 -10.32
C PHE A 48 -2.99 -4.01 -9.75
N ASP A 49 -2.07 -4.38 -10.62
CA ASP A 49 -0.68 -4.64 -10.27
C ASP A 49 0.18 -3.44 -10.62
N HIS A 50 1.04 -3.00 -9.70
CA HIS A 50 2.09 -2.05 -10.03
C HIS A 50 2.97 -2.62 -11.15
N VAL A 51 3.43 -1.76 -12.08
CA VAL A 51 4.37 -2.21 -13.11
C VAL A 51 5.61 -2.81 -12.44
N GLY A 52 5.97 -4.02 -12.84
CA GLY A 52 7.02 -4.80 -12.20
C GLY A 52 6.54 -5.81 -11.15
N SER A 53 5.23 -5.86 -10.87
CA SER A 53 4.63 -6.78 -9.89
C SER A 53 3.54 -7.63 -10.52
N GLY A 54 3.25 -8.78 -9.90
CA GLY A 54 2.11 -9.63 -10.25
C GLY A 54 2.10 -10.06 -11.72
N SER A 55 0.99 -9.78 -12.39
CA SER A 55 0.78 -10.04 -13.83
C SER A 55 0.81 -8.76 -14.68
N SER A 56 1.43 -7.68 -14.16
CA SER A 56 1.70 -6.47 -14.93
C SER A 56 2.68 -6.75 -16.07
N ASP A 57 2.74 -5.87 -17.05
CA ASP A 57 3.73 -5.99 -18.12
C ASP A 57 5.12 -5.60 -17.65
N LEU A 58 5.99 -6.59 -17.45
CA LEU A 58 7.37 -6.36 -17.02
C LEU A 58 8.20 -5.58 -18.05
N ALA A 59 7.86 -5.65 -19.36
CA ALA A 59 8.56 -4.89 -20.40
C ALA A 59 8.28 -3.37 -20.32
N ALA A 60 7.26 -2.98 -19.57
CA ALA A 60 6.94 -1.57 -19.30
C ALA A 60 7.73 -1.00 -18.11
N TYR A 61 8.55 -1.82 -17.41
CA TYR A 61 9.32 -1.33 -16.28
C TYR A 61 10.48 -0.45 -16.76
N ASP A 62 10.48 0.79 -16.29
CA ASP A 62 11.49 1.79 -16.60
C ASP A 62 12.20 2.19 -15.30
N PHE A 63 13.48 1.85 -15.19
CA PHE A 63 14.29 2.11 -14.00
C PHE A 63 14.43 3.61 -13.70
N ASP A 64 14.42 4.48 -14.70
CA ASP A 64 14.48 5.92 -14.51
C ASP A 64 13.14 6.46 -13.97
N LYS A 65 12.01 5.98 -14.51
CA LYS A 65 10.67 6.36 -14.06
C LYS A 65 10.39 5.91 -12.64
N TYR A 66 10.74 4.68 -12.30
CA TYR A 66 10.43 4.05 -11.01
C TYR A 66 11.54 4.17 -9.96
N ASN A 67 12.51 5.07 -10.15
CA ASN A 67 13.56 5.37 -9.17
C ASN A 67 13.02 6.06 -7.89
N SER A 68 11.75 6.49 -7.90
CA SER A 68 11.03 7.08 -6.78
C SER A 68 9.54 6.71 -6.83
N LEU A 69 8.80 7.00 -5.77
CA LEU A 69 7.35 6.74 -5.73
C LEU A 69 6.53 7.65 -6.66
N GLU A 70 7.15 8.70 -7.21
CA GLU A 70 6.51 9.61 -8.16
C GLU A 70 6.05 8.90 -9.45
N GLY A 71 6.87 7.99 -10.00
CA GLY A 71 6.53 7.23 -11.20
C GLY A 71 5.33 6.31 -10.99
N TYR A 72 5.23 5.68 -9.80
CA TYR A 72 4.07 4.88 -9.42
C TYR A 72 2.82 5.72 -9.18
N ALA A 73 2.99 6.94 -8.65
CA ALA A 73 1.88 7.89 -8.47
C ALA A 73 1.33 8.39 -9.81
N ASP A 74 2.19 8.59 -10.80
CA ASP A 74 1.78 8.95 -12.16
C ASP A 74 0.98 7.81 -12.81
N ASP A 75 1.42 6.55 -12.66
CA ASP A 75 0.65 5.39 -13.12
C ASP A 75 -0.71 5.28 -12.42
N LEU A 76 -0.77 5.52 -11.11
CA LEU A 76 -2.03 5.53 -10.37
C LEU A 76 -3.01 6.58 -10.93
N LEU A 77 -2.53 7.77 -11.26
CA LEU A 77 -3.36 8.81 -11.88
C LEU A 77 -3.85 8.42 -13.28
N GLU A 78 -3.02 7.73 -14.07
CA GLU A 78 -3.43 7.18 -15.36
C GLU A 78 -4.53 6.11 -15.18
N ILE A 79 -4.37 5.20 -14.21
CA ILE A 79 -5.36 4.16 -13.88
C ILE A 79 -6.68 4.79 -13.46
N ILE A 80 -6.67 5.78 -12.55
CA ILE A 80 -7.89 6.44 -12.08
C ILE A 80 -8.63 7.11 -13.24
N ARG A 81 -7.92 7.79 -14.15
CA ARG A 81 -8.53 8.42 -15.32
C ARG A 81 -9.09 7.40 -16.32
N GLU A 82 -8.43 6.24 -16.47
CA GLU A 82 -8.89 5.17 -17.36
C GLU A 82 -10.19 4.53 -16.86
N VAL A 83 -10.35 4.37 -15.53
CA VAL A 83 -11.48 3.63 -14.96
C VAL A 83 -12.72 4.48 -14.68
N GLY A 84 -12.66 5.80 -14.72
CA GLY A 84 -13.84 6.62 -14.53
C GLY A 84 -13.57 8.12 -14.35
N GLU A 85 -14.66 8.90 -14.39
CA GLU A 85 -14.63 10.38 -14.28
C GLU A 85 -14.95 10.85 -12.83
N GLU A 86 -15.55 10.01 -11.99
CA GLU A 86 -15.94 10.35 -10.63
C GLU A 86 -14.76 10.22 -9.66
N PRO A 87 -14.68 11.06 -8.62
CA PRO A 87 -13.65 10.92 -7.59
C PRO A 87 -13.70 9.54 -6.93
N VAL A 88 -12.54 8.93 -6.75
CA VAL A 88 -12.42 7.57 -6.22
C VAL A 88 -12.19 7.53 -4.71
N VAL A 89 -12.59 6.45 -4.06
CA VAL A 89 -12.01 6.03 -2.78
C VAL A 89 -10.74 5.25 -3.12
N PHE A 90 -9.59 5.76 -2.69
CA PHE A 90 -8.32 5.06 -2.89
C PHE A 90 -7.91 4.31 -1.62
N VAL A 91 -7.54 3.05 -1.75
CA VAL A 91 -7.05 2.17 -0.67
C VAL A 91 -5.63 1.75 -1.00
N GLY A 92 -4.66 2.20 -0.23
CA GLY A 92 -3.25 1.87 -0.43
C GLY A 92 -2.67 1.09 0.75
N HIS A 93 -2.11 -0.09 0.48
CA HIS A 93 -1.37 -0.86 1.49
C HIS A 93 0.11 -0.47 1.50
N SER A 94 0.64 -0.20 2.69
CA SER A 94 2.08 0.02 2.91
C SER A 94 2.61 1.17 2.03
N VAL A 95 3.59 0.92 1.17
CA VAL A 95 4.16 1.89 0.21
C VAL A 95 3.08 2.57 -0.65
N SER A 96 2.02 1.85 -1.01
CA SER A 96 0.93 2.40 -1.82
C SER A 96 0.13 3.49 -1.11
N ALA A 97 0.17 3.56 0.23
CA ALA A 97 -0.36 4.69 0.97
C ALA A 97 0.36 6.00 0.62
N MET A 98 1.69 5.95 0.49
CA MET A 98 2.48 7.13 0.07
C MET A 98 2.35 7.42 -1.42
N ILE A 99 2.26 6.39 -2.26
CA ILE A 99 1.95 6.56 -3.70
C ILE A 99 0.61 7.30 -3.86
N GLY A 100 -0.42 6.90 -3.12
CA GLY A 100 -1.72 7.58 -3.10
C GLY A 100 -1.65 9.00 -2.56
N LEU A 101 -0.86 9.25 -1.52
CA LEU A 101 -0.64 10.61 -1.00
C LEU A 101 -0.03 11.52 -2.07
N ILE A 102 1.02 11.08 -2.74
CA ILE A 102 1.66 11.83 -3.82
C ILE A 102 0.66 12.10 -4.96
N ALA A 103 -0.07 11.08 -5.39
CA ALA A 103 -1.07 11.20 -6.45
C ALA A 103 -2.19 12.18 -6.07
N SER A 104 -2.70 12.10 -4.84
CA SER A 104 -3.76 13.01 -4.36
C SER A 104 -3.30 14.47 -4.23
N LEU A 105 -2.02 14.71 -4.00
CA LEU A 105 -1.45 16.07 -4.00
C LEU A 105 -1.26 16.61 -5.42
N LYS A 106 -1.02 15.74 -6.42
CA LYS A 106 -0.93 16.11 -7.83
C LYS A 106 -2.30 16.40 -8.47
N ALA A 107 -3.33 15.62 -8.08
CA ALA A 107 -4.68 15.72 -8.66
C ALA A 107 -5.75 15.49 -7.58
N PRO A 108 -5.95 16.45 -6.65
CA PRO A 108 -6.83 16.27 -5.49
C PRO A 108 -8.29 15.99 -5.86
N ASP A 109 -8.78 16.54 -6.95
CA ASP A 109 -10.17 16.39 -7.42
C ASP A 109 -10.52 14.95 -7.85
N LEU A 110 -9.51 14.10 -8.05
CA LEU A 110 -9.72 12.68 -8.38
C LEU A 110 -9.92 11.79 -7.15
N PHE A 111 -9.76 12.32 -5.93
CA PHE A 111 -9.82 11.54 -4.70
C PHE A 111 -10.94 12.03 -3.76
N ALA A 112 -11.96 11.20 -3.57
CA ALA A 112 -13.02 11.44 -2.60
C ALA A 112 -12.57 11.11 -1.17
N ALA A 113 -11.80 10.03 -1.01
CA ALA A 113 -11.21 9.61 0.25
C ALA A 113 -9.94 8.78 0.02
N HIS A 114 -9.09 8.72 1.04
CA HIS A 114 -7.89 7.89 1.06
C HIS A 114 -7.90 6.97 2.29
N ILE A 115 -7.73 5.68 2.09
CA ILE A 115 -7.58 4.69 3.15
C ILE A 115 -6.15 4.13 3.08
N MET A 116 -5.38 4.38 4.11
CA MET A 116 -3.97 4.00 4.26
C MET A 116 -3.88 2.80 5.19
N VAL A 117 -3.53 1.63 4.67
CA VAL A 117 -3.42 0.38 5.44
C VAL A 117 -1.94 0.12 5.76
N GLY A 118 -1.56 0.16 7.02
CA GLY A 118 -0.16 -0.01 7.47
C GLY A 118 0.80 0.99 6.83
N PRO A 119 0.50 2.30 6.81
CA PRO A 119 1.32 3.28 6.10
C PRO A 119 2.61 3.62 6.84
N SER A 120 3.66 3.99 6.10
CA SER A 120 4.82 4.68 6.65
C SER A 120 5.32 5.77 5.71
N PRO A 121 5.48 7.03 6.18
CA PRO A 121 6.02 8.11 5.38
C PRO A 121 7.56 8.11 5.34
N CYS A 122 8.20 7.42 6.28
CA CYS A 122 9.64 7.25 6.38
C CYS A 122 9.94 6.07 7.31
N TYR A 123 10.78 5.14 6.88
CA TYR A 123 11.11 3.94 7.67
C TYR A 123 12.27 4.18 8.62
N VAL A 124 13.11 5.19 8.37
CA VAL A 124 14.30 5.49 9.17
C VAL A 124 13.96 6.37 10.35
N ASN A 125 14.44 5.99 11.55
CA ASN A 125 14.37 6.82 12.74
C ASN A 125 15.19 8.11 12.52
N ASP A 126 14.64 9.29 12.92
CA ASP A 126 15.28 10.57 12.73
C ASP A 126 14.89 11.54 13.87
N GLY A 127 15.85 11.84 14.74
CA GLY A 127 15.58 12.62 15.95
C GLY A 127 14.50 11.96 16.82
N ASP A 128 13.41 12.69 17.07
CA ASP A 128 12.25 12.19 17.84
C ASP A 128 11.25 11.36 16.98
N TYR A 129 11.49 11.29 15.68
CA TYR A 129 10.63 10.48 14.80
C TYR A 129 11.04 9.01 14.86
N VAL A 130 10.06 8.13 15.14
CA VAL A 130 10.24 6.69 15.16
C VAL A 130 9.67 6.12 13.84
N GLY A 131 10.56 5.76 12.90
CA GLY A 131 10.19 5.09 11.65
C GLY A 131 10.20 3.56 11.76
N GLY A 132 10.85 3.04 12.80
CA GLY A 132 10.97 1.60 13.10
C GLY A 132 12.36 1.02 12.87
N PHE A 133 13.18 1.65 12.02
CA PHE A 133 14.51 1.15 11.66
C PHE A 133 15.57 2.20 11.84
N THR A 134 16.79 1.79 12.16
CA THR A 134 17.96 2.64 11.97
C THR A 134 18.34 2.69 10.48
N ARG A 135 19.14 3.67 10.08
CA ARG A 135 19.68 3.71 8.72
C ARG A 135 20.50 2.46 8.40
N ALA A 136 21.27 1.97 9.36
CA ALA A 136 22.06 0.76 9.20
C ALA A 136 21.20 -0.48 8.97
N ASP A 137 20.05 -0.59 9.66
CA ASP A 137 19.10 -1.69 9.45
C ASP A 137 18.54 -1.68 8.02
N ILE A 138 18.18 -0.50 7.49
CA ILE A 138 17.68 -0.36 6.12
C ILE A 138 18.77 -0.70 5.10
N GLU A 139 20.01 -0.24 5.30
CA GLU A 139 21.13 -0.56 4.42
C GLU A 139 21.45 -2.06 4.42
N ASP A 140 21.31 -2.73 5.56
CA ASP A 140 21.50 -4.17 5.72
C ASP A 140 20.38 -4.97 5.07
N LEU A 141 19.13 -4.53 5.25
CA LEU A 141 17.95 -5.07 4.59
C LEU A 141 18.12 -5.04 3.06
N LEU A 142 18.46 -3.88 2.51
CA LEU A 142 18.64 -3.69 1.07
C LEU A 142 19.78 -4.56 0.54
N ARG A 143 20.92 -4.63 1.23
CA ARG A 143 22.07 -5.46 0.86
C ARG A 143 21.71 -6.95 0.85
N THR A 144 20.97 -7.40 1.86
CA THR A 144 20.54 -8.80 1.97
C THR A 144 19.55 -9.14 0.87
N LEU A 145 18.62 -8.25 0.57
CA LEU A 145 17.65 -8.38 -0.51
C LEU A 145 18.35 -8.46 -1.88
N GLU A 146 19.31 -7.58 -2.15
CA GLU A 146 20.08 -7.55 -3.39
C GLU A 146 20.97 -8.80 -3.58
N SER A 147 21.56 -9.32 -2.49
CA SER A 147 22.49 -10.46 -2.56
C SER A 147 21.81 -11.82 -2.55
N ASN A 148 20.63 -11.94 -1.93
CA ASN A 148 19.90 -13.20 -1.79
C ASN A 148 18.39 -12.95 -1.63
N TYR A 149 17.74 -12.53 -2.70
CA TYR A 149 16.32 -12.17 -2.69
C TYR A 149 15.40 -13.30 -2.20
N LEU A 150 15.61 -14.54 -2.66
CA LEU A 150 14.78 -15.68 -2.25
C LEU A 150 14.95 -16.03 -0.77
N GLY A 151 16.19 -15.99 -0.28
CA GLY A 151 16.46 -16.23 1.15
C GLY A 151 15.89 -15.12 2.03
N TRP A 152 16.03 -13.86 1.60
CA TRP A 152 15.41 -12.72 2.26
C TRP A 152 13.89 -12.87 2.31
N SER A 153 13.25 -13.17 1.18
CA SER A 153 11.80 -13.35 1.06
C SER A 153 11.28 -14.45 1.99
N SER A 154 11.97 -15.60 2.02
CA SER A 154 11.57 -16.76 2.84
C SER A 154 11.64 -16.48 4.35
N ASN A 155 12.55 -15.59 4.78
CA ASN A 155 12.69 -15.22 6.17
C ASN A 155 11.77 -14.05 6.56
N MET A 156 11.68 -13.03 5.71
CA MET A 156 10.98 -11.79 6.04
C MET A 156 9.47 -11.88 5.84
N ALA A 157 8.98 -12.58 4.82
CA ALA A 157 7.55 -12.60 4.53
C ALA A 157 6.71 -13.18 5.68
N PRO A 158 7.06 -14.30 6.34
CA PRO A 158 6.33 -14.77 7.50
C PRO A 158 6.37 -13.78 8.69
N ALA A 159 7.50 -13.12 8.90
CA ALA A 159 7.64 -12.12 9.97
C ALA A 159 6.80 -10.85 9.69
N ILE A 160 6.78 -10.40 8.43
CA ILE A 160 5.94 -9.28 7.96
C ILE A 160 4.45 -9.62 8.11
N MET A 161 4.04 -10.82 7.72
CA MET A 161 2.66 -11.29 7.88
C MET A 161 2.25 -11.35 9.34
N GLY A 162 3.12 -11.89 10.21
CA GLY A 162 2.97 -11.89 11.66
C GLY A 162 1.82 -12.73 12.20
N ALA A 163 0.97 -13.32 11.40
CA ALA A 163 -0.23 -14.06 11.79
C ALA A 163 0.09 -15.52 12.22
N PRO A 164 0.57 -15.77 13.46
CA PRO A 164 1.05 -17.10 13.86
C PRO A 164 -0.04 -18.17 13.88
N GLU A 165 -1.29 -17.76 14.05
CA GLU A 165 -2.46 -18.65 14.02
C GLU A 165 -2.91 -19.01 12.59
N GLN A 166 -2.35 -18.35 11.56
CA GLN A 166 -2.67 -18.52 10.15
C GLN A 166 -1.36 -18.62 9.32
N PRO A 167 -0.53 -19.66 9.56
CA PRO A 167 0.80 -19.76 8.95
C PRO A 167 0.76 -19.83 7.40
N GLU A 168 -0.36 -20.27 6.84
CA GLU A 168 -0.59 -20.30 5.39
C GLU A 168 -0.52 -18.90 4.74
N LEU A 169 -0.88 -17.84 5.46
CA LEU A 169 -0.75 -16.46 4.98
C LEU A 169 0.73 -16.05 4.85
N GLY A 170 1.58 -16.51 5.77
CA GLY A 170 3.04 -16.32 5.67
C GLY A 170 3.64 -17.02 4.45
N VAL A 171 3.19 -18.26 4.17
CA VAL A 171 3.58 -19.00 2.94
C VAL A 171 3.11 -18.27 1.69
N GLU A 172 1.88 -17.76 1.69
CA GLU A 172 1.33 -17.01 0.57
C GLU A 172 2.14 -15.75 0.27
N LEU A 173 2.48 -14.96 1.31
CA LEU A 173 3.28 -13.76 1.15
C LEU A 173 4.70 -14.10 0.65
N THR A 174 5.30 -15.20 1.15
CA THR A 174 6.58 -15.71 0.65
C THR A 174 6.50 -16.02 -0.84
N ASN A 175 5.46 -16.74 -1.26
CA ASN A 175 5.25 -17.07 -2.67
C ASN A 175 5.04 -15.83 -3.54
N SER A 176 4.35 -14.81 -3.01
CA SER A 176 4.18 -13.54 -3.71
C SER A 176 5.53 -12.84 -3.93
N PHE A 177 6.34 -12.70 -2.88
CA PHE A 177 7.67 -12.12 -2.98
C PHE A 177 8.54 -12.88 -4.00
N CYS A 178 8.60 -14.21 -3.89
CA CYS A 178 9.43 -15.05 -4.75
C CYS A 178 9.04 -15.01 -6.24
N ARG A 179 7.85 -14.53 -6.60
CA ARG A 179 7.43 -14.35 -8.01
C ARG A 179 7.91 -13.04 -8.63
N THR A 180 8.30 -12.06 -7.81
CA THR A 180 8.78 -10.76 -8.32
C THR A 180 10.19 -10.91 -8.90
N ASP A 181 10.46 -10.24 -10.02
CA ASP A 181 11.80 -10.16 -10.59
C ASP A 181 12.76 -9.56 -9.55
N PRO A 182 13.90 -10.21 -9.23
CA PRO A 182 14.78 -9.74 -8.17
C PRO A 182 15.40 -8.36 -8.40
N GLU A 183 15.69 -7.99 -9.67
CA GLU A 183 16.26 -6.67 -9.99
C GLU A 183 15.23 -5.57 -9.81
N ILE A 184 13.99 -5.80 -10.27
CA ILE A 184 12.86 -4.91 -10.05
C ILE A 184 12.54 -4.80 -8.55
N ALA A 185 12.54 -5.92 -7.83
CA ALA A 185 12.29 -5.93 -6.39
C ALA A 185 13.34 -5.11 -5.63
N ALA A 186 14.62 -5.26 -5.97
CA ALA A 186 15.70 -4.48 -5.35
C ALA A 186 15.55 -2.98 -5.63
N HIS A 187 15.21 -2.62 -6.86
CA HIS A 187 14.99 -1.24 -7.25
C HIS A 187 13.79 -0.61 -6.52
N PHE A 188 12.64 -1.30 -6.49
CA PHE A 188 11.45 -0.85 -5.78
C PHE A 188 11.67 -0.80 -4.26
N ALA A 189 12.42 -1.75 -3.68
CA ALA A 189 12.80 -1.70 -2.26
C ALA A 189 13.59 -0.43 -1.94
N ARG A 190 14.55 -0.04 -2.77
CA ARG A 190 15.31 1.22 -2.57
C ARG A 190 14.41 2.43 -2.64
N ALA A 191 13.53 2.53 -3.67
CA ALA A 191 12.56 3.60 -3.82
C ALA A 191 11.59 3.68 -2.63
N THR A 192 11.28 2.54 -1.99
CA THR A 192 10.39 2.44 -0.83
C THR A 192 11.09 2.80 0.48
N PHE A 193 12.11 2.02 0.85
CA PHE A 193 12.69 2.06 2.20
C PHE A 193 13.62 3.26 2.45
N LEU A 194 14.13 3.90 1.39
CA LEU A 194 14.95 5.11 1.49
C LEU A 194 14.14 6.40 1.32
N SER A 195 12.84 6.30 1.05
CA SER A 195 11.97 7.46 0.86
C SER A 195 11.67 8.19 2.18
N ASP A 196 11.42 9.50 2.06
CA ASP A 196 10.92 10.34 3.14
C ASP A 196 9.84 11.29 2.62
N HIS A 197 8.61 11.01 2.98
CA HIS A 197 7.43 11.77 2.57
C HIS A 197 6.77 12.54 3.72
N ARG A 198 7.43 12.65 4.88
CA ARG A 198 6.92 13.36 6.08
C ARG A 198 6.51 14.79 5.78
N ALA A 199 7.26 15.49 4.93
CA ALA A 199 6.98 16.86 4.52
C ALA A 199 5.68 17.02 3.70
N LEU A 200 5.14 15.92 3.14
CA LEU A 200 3.90 15.93 2.37
C LEU A 200 2.65 15.83 3.25
N LEU A 201 2.73 15.21 4.42
CA LEU A 201 1.61 14.92 5.31
C LEU A 201 0.74 16.16 5.63
N PRO A 202 1.33 17.33 6.02
CA PRO A 202 0.54 18.51 6.33
C PRO A 202 -0.18 19.12 5.13
N ARG A 203 0.17 18.71 3.91
CA ARG A 203 -0.42 19.23 2.67
C ARG A 203 -1.68 18.48 2.26
N SER A 204 -1.88 17.26 2.76
CA SER A 204 -3.06 16.45 2.43
C SER A 204 -4.36 17.11 2.94
N ARG A 205 -5.35 17.20 2.07
CA ARG A 205 -6.70 17.70 2.38
C ARG A 205 -7.77 16.64 2.11
N THR A 206 -7.42 15.57 1.43
CA THR A 206 -8.31 14.43 1.18
C THR A 206 -8.67 13.78 2.52
N PRO A 207 -9.95 13.55 2.81
CA PRO A 207 -10.36 12.78 3.99
C PRO A 207 -9.62 11.45 4.03
N THR A 208 -8.90 11.17 5.12
CA THR A 208 -7.99 10.02 5.18
C THR A 208 -8.27 9.16 6.40
N LEU A 209 -8.41 7.85 6.20
CA LEU A 209 -8.36 6.85 7.27
C LEU A 209 -6.95 6.24 7.31
N ILE A 210 -6.33 6.26 8.48
CA ILE A 210 -5.09 5.54 8.78
C ILE A 210 -5.49 4.28 9.55
N LEU A 211 -5.31 3.10 8.94
CA LEU A 211 -5.48 1.81 9.59
C LEU A 211 -4.11 1.29 10.04
N GLN A 212 -3.91 1.27 11.34
CA GLN A 212 -2.66 0.84 11.97
C GLN A 212 -2.86 -0.47 12.72
N CYS A 213 -1.99 -1.46 12.54
CA CYS A 213 -1.97 -2.64 13.41
C CYS A 213 -1.38 -2.28 14.78
N SER A 214 -1.86 -2.95 15.84
CA SER A 214 -1.34 -2.76 17.20
C SER A 214 0.12 -3.22 17.34
N ASP A 215 0.52 -4.24 16.59
CA ASP A 215 1.89 -4.77 16.55
C ASP A 215 2.32 -5.03 15.10
N ASP A 216 3.13 -4.12 14.56
CA ASP A 216 3.61 -4.11 13.18
C ASP A 216 5.11 -3.83 13.16
N ILE A 217 5.90 -4.81 12.71
CA ILE A 217 7.37 -4.71 12.65
C ILE A 217 7.89 -3.81 11.53
N ILE A 218 7.04 -3.49 10.55
CA ILE A 218 7.41 -2.65 9.39
C ILE A 218 7.01 -1.19 9.62
N ALA A 219 5.81 -0.96 10.13
CA ALA A 219 5.28 0.36 10.45
C ALA A 219 4.75 0.34 11.89
N PRO A 220 5.61 0.59 12.89
CA PRO A 220 5.19 0.58 14.29
C PRO A 220 4.07 1.59 14.56
N ARG A 221 3.26 1.33 15.60
CA ARG A 221 2.13 2.20 15.98
C ARG A 221 2.51 3.69 16.06
N ALA A 222 3.72 3.99 16.53
CA ALA A 222 4.22 5.37 16.62
C ALA A 222 4.21 6.11 15.27
N VAL A 223 4.34 5.39 14.16
CA VAL A 223 4.24 5.96 12.79
C VAL A 223 2.82 6.42 12.51
N GLY A 224 1.79 5.59 12.81
CA GLY A 224 0.39 5.97 12.66
C GLY A 224 0.01 7.18 13.51
N ASP A 225 0.45 7.20 14.78
CA ASP A 225 0.27 8.32 15.70
C ASP A 225 0.93 9.60 15.17
N TYR A 226 2.13 9.51 14.61
CA TYR A 226 2.82 10.63 13.98
C TYR A 226 2.07 11.14 12.76
N MET A 227 1.68 10.25 11.85
CA MET A 227 0.93 10.62 10.65
C MET A 227 -0.38 11.31 10.98
N HIS A 228 -1.12 10.78 11.95
CA HIS A 228 -2.40 11.39 12.38
C HIS A 228 -2.20 12.82 12.93
N ARG A 229 -1.14 13.06 13.72
CA ARG A 229 -0.82 14.41 14.18
C ARG A 229 -0.46 15.38 13.06
N MET A 230 0.16 14.88 11.99
CA MET A 230 0.66 15.71 10.88
C MET A 230 -0.36 15.90 9.75
N MET A 231 -1.36 15.03 9.63
CA MET A 231 -2.35 15.07 8.56
C MET A 231 -3.68 15.68 9.06
N PRO A 232 -4.05 16.91 8.64
CA PRO A 232 -5.17 17.66 9.22
C PRO A 232 -6.55 17.03 8.95
N ALA A 233 -6.70 16.21 7.90
CA ALA A 233 -7.95 15.57 7.51
C ALA A 233 -7.93 14.06 7.75
N SER A 234 -7.22 13.58 8.78
CA SER A 234 -7.09 12.16 9.05
C SER A 234 -7.87 11.68 10.26
N THR A 235 -8.28 10.42 10.21
CA THR A 235 -8.75 9.61 11.35
C THR A 235 -7.79 8.46 11.51
N LEU A 236 -7.36 8.16 12.74
CA LEU A 236 -6.54 6.99 13.05
C LEU A 236 -7.42 5.93 13.70
N GLN A 237 -7.39 4.72 13.15
CA GLN A 237 -7.99 3.54 13.76
C GLN A 237 -6.95 2.45 13.91
N VAL A 238 -6.83 1.93 15.14
CA VAL A 238 -5.92 0.84 15.46
C VAL A 238 -6.69 -0.46 15.42
N ILE A 239 -6.18 -1.42 14.65
CA ILE A 239 -6.70 -2.79 14.60
C ILE A 239 -5.82 -3.65 15.51
N GLU A 240 -6.43 -4.34 16.47
CA GLU A 240 -5.75 -5.36 17.27
C GLU A 240 -5.35 -6.53 16.37
N ASN A 241 -4.11 -6.49 15.90
CA ASN A 241 -3.55 -7.44 14.96
C ASN A 241 -2.03 -7.43 15.04
N VAL A 242 -1.43 -8.61 14.91
CA VAL A 242 0.01 -8.78 14.77
C VAL A 242 0.34 -8.93 13.29
N GLY A 243 1.25 -8.09 12.80
CA GLY A 243 1.73 -8.11 11.42
C GLY A 243 1.27 -6.90 10.58
N HIS A 244 1.80 -6.86 9.37
CA HIS A 244 1.70 -5.70 8.46
C HIS A 244 0.53 -5.79 7.46
N CYS A 245 -0.17 -6.93 7.41
CA CYS A 245 -1.18 -7.21 6.38
C CYS A 245 -2.59 -7.44 6.95
N PRO A 246 -3.22 -6.45 7.65
CA PRO A 246 -4.52 -6.65 8.30
C PRO A 246 -5.65 -6.94 7.32
N HIS A 247 -5.52 -6.57 6.06
CA HIS A 247 -6.47 -6.90 4.99
C HIS A 247 -6.52 -8.40 4.67
N LEU A 248 -5.53 -9.18 5.13
CA LEU A 248 -5.50 -10.64 5.05
C LEU A 248 -5.69 -11.30 6.41
N SER A 249 -4.94 -10.88 7.43
CA SER A 249 -4.95 -11.53 8.75
C SER A 249 -6.13 -11.10 9.64
N ALA A 250 -6.71 -9.92 9.40
CA ALA A 250 -7.86 -9.37 10.12
C ALA A 250 -8.87 -8.69 9.18
N PRO A 251 -9.35 -9.36 8.10
CA PRO A 251 -10.16 -8.72 7.06
C PRO A 251 -11.49 -8.17 7.58
N GLY A 252 -12.12 -8.85 8.54
CA GLY A 252 -13.37 -8.40 9.15
C GLY A 252 -13.23 -7.09 9.93
N ALA A 253 -12.18 -6.95 10.74
CA ALA A 253 -11.89 -5.71 11.47
C ALA A 253 -11.51 -4.58 10.50
N SER A 254 -10.72 -4.89 9.47
CA SER A 254 -10.36 -3.93 8.42
C SER A 254 -11.59 -3.43 7.67
N PHE A 255 -12.49 -4.33 7.27
CA PHE A 255 -13.75 -3.99 6.61
C PHE A 255 -14.65 -3.10 7.49
N ALA A 256 -14.82 -3.45 8.77
CA ALA A 256 -15.63 -2.68 9.70
C ALA A 256 -15.11 -1.24 9.87
N ALA A 257 -13.80 -1.09 10.06
CA ALA A 257 -13.14 0.21 10.19
C ALA A 257 -13.29 1.08 8.93
N MET A 258 -13.10 0.49 7.76
CA MET A 258 -13.27 1.18 6.49
C MET A 258 -14.73 1.58 6.26
N SER A 259 -15.69 0.70 6.56
CA SER A 259 -17.12 0.95 6.41
C SER A 259 -17.60 2.06 7.33
N GLU A 260 -17.15 2.07 8.59
CA GLU A 260 -17.45 3.13 9.55
C GLU A 260 -16.94 4.50 9.08
N PHE A 261 -15.71 4.55 8.56
CA PHE A 261 -15.13 5.77 8.02
C PHE A 261 -15.88 6.29 6.78
N LEU A 262 -16.30 5.39 5.89
CA LEU A 262 -16.98 5.75 4.64
C LEU A 262 -18.47 6.07 4.80
N ALA A 263 -19.14 5.55 5.85
CA ALA A 263 -20.59 5.69 6.06
C ALA A 263 -21.10 7.14 6.07
N PRO A 264 -20.44 8.12 6.75
CA PRO A 264 -20.91 9.50 6.78
C PRO A 264 -20.61 10.29 5.50
N MET A 265 -19.81 9.74 4.60
CA MET A 265 -19.43 10.42 3.37
C MET A 265 -20.55 10.29 2.34
N SER A 266 -21.11 11.43 1.95
CA SER A 266 -22.05 11.50 0.83
C SER A 266 -21.27 11.39 -0.49
N LEU A 267 -20.68 10.23 -0.73
CA LEU A 267 -19.85 9.94 -1.90
C LEU A 267 -20.73 9.52 -3.08
#